data_c67f149ad011ee78eabd6dd9da330385
#
_entry.id   c67f149ad011ee78eabd6dd9da330385
#
_cell.length_a   1.000
_cell.length_b   1.000
_cell.length_c   1.000
_cell.angle_alpha   90.00
_cell.angle_beta   90.00
_cell.angle_gamma   90.00
#
_symmetry.space_group_name_H-M   'P 1'
#
loop_
_entity.id
_entity.type
_entity.pdbx_description
1 polymer ?
#
loop_
_entity_poly.entity_id
_entity_poly.type
_entity_poly.pdbx_seq_one_letter_code
_entity_poly.pdbx_strand_id
1 'polypeptide(L)'
;MPSTAERARAFVNLHVPGQPVVLYNVWDAGSARMVAQAGAKALATGSWSVAMAHGYDDGEEIPLELVITNLERIVRVASTMGSLPVTLDFETGYGSTAAEVGASFTRVLEAGAVG
;
A
#
# COMPACT_ATOMS: atom_id res chain seq x y z
N MET A 1 4.00 18.66 2.57
CA MET A 1 3.79 17.19 2.47
C MET A 1 4.91 16.45 3.17
N PRO A 2 4.65 15.56 4.08
CA PRO A 2 5.69 14.73 4.66
C PRO A 2 6.33 13.83 3.61
N SER A 3 7.64 13.63 3.74
CA SER A 3 8.40 12.71 2.90
C SER A 3 7.98 11.24 3.16
N THR A 4 8.36 10.34 2.27
CA THR A 4 8.13 8.91 2.47
C THR A 4 8.79 8.42 3.77
N ALA A 5 9.99 8.92 4.09
CA ALA A 5 10.68 8.56 5.32
C ALA A 5 9.93 9.04 6.58
N GLU A 6 9.35 10.23 6.55
CA GLU A 6 8.53 10.74 7.67
C GLU A 6 7.26 9.92 7.83
N ARG A 7 6.59 9.56 6.74
CA ARG A 7 5.42 8.68 6.80
C ARG A 7 5.79 7.28 7.30
N ALA A 8 6.94 6.76 6.90
CA ALA A 8 7.43 5.46 7.40
C ALA A 8 7.66 5.49 8.91
N ARG A 9 8.28 6.57 9.44
CA ARG A 9 8.43 6.74 10.89
C ARG A 9 7.09 6.85 11.59
N ALA A 10 6.14 7.59 11.02
CA ALA A 10 4.79 7.67 11.56
C ALA A 10 4.15 6.29 11.64
N PHE A 11 4.32 5.46 10.61
CA PHE A 11 3.82 4.09 10.60
C PHE A 11 4.46 3.23 11.69
N VAL A 12 5.78 3.28 11.83
CA VAL A 12 6.50 2.59 12.92
C VAL A 12 5.95 3.01 14.28
N ASN A 13 5.73 4.30 14.48
CA ASN A 13 5.26 4.85 15.76
C ASN A 13 3.82 4.44 16.12
N LEU A 14 3.04 3.93 15.16
CA LEU A 14 1.72 3.37 15.43
C LEU A 14 1.80 2.00 16.12
N HIS A 15 2.93 1.30 16.03
CA HIS A 15 3.14 -0.02 16.60
C HIS A 15 3.54 0.09 18.06
N VAL A 16 2.57 0.29 18.93
CA VAL A 16 2.78 0.45 20.38
C VAL A 16 2.37 -0.85 21.09
N PRO A 17 3.23 -1.42 21.97
CA PRO A 17 2.85 -2.59 22.76
C PRO A 17 1.55 -2.37 23.51
N GLY A 18 0.60 -3.32 23.39
CA GLY A 18 -0.72 -3.23 24.00
C GLY A 18 -1.74 -2.39 23.22
N GLN A 19 -1.33 -1.70 22.15
CA GLN A 19 -2.20 -0.91 21.27
C GLN A 19 -1.95 -1.30 19.81
N PRO A 20 -2.46 -2.46 19.34
CA PRO A 20 -2.16 -2.95 18.00
C PRO A 20 -2.69 -2.01 16.93
N VAL A 21 -1.93 -1.86 15.85
CA VAL A 21 -2.41 -1.17 14.64
C VAL A 21 -3.46 -2.07 13.98
N VAL A 22 -4.63 -1.50 13.70
CA VAL A 22 -5.67 -2.18 12.93
C VAL A 22 -5.61 -1.66 11.49
N LEU A 23 -5.27 -2.54 10.56
CA LEU A 23 -5.18 -2.23 9.14
C LEU A 23 -6.34 -2.89 8.40
N TYR A 24 -7.34 -2.09 8.05
CA TYR A 24 -8.47 -2.55 7.24
C TYR A 24 -8.05 -2.49 5.78
N ASN A 25 -8.01 -3.63 5.10
CA ASN A 25 -7.50 -3.70 3.74
C ASN A 25 -8.34 -2.89 2.76
N VAL A 26 -7.65 -2.19 1.88
CA VAL A 26 -8.23 -1.43 0.77
C VAL A 26 -7.74 -2.00 -0.56
N TRP A 27 -8.46 -1.74 -1.64
CA TRP A 27 -8.15 -2.31 -2.95
C TRP A 27 -8.17 -1.30 -4.09
N ASP A 28 -8.63 -0.08 -3.83
CA ASP A 28 -8.65 1.02 -4.79
C ASP A 28 -8.75 2.38 -4.08
N ALA A 29 -8.78 3.46 -4.85
CA ALA A 29 -8.88 4.81 -4.32
C ALA A 29 -10.20 5.05 -3.57
N GLY A 30 -11.30 4.44 -4.03
CA GLY A 30 -12.61 4.59 -3.40
C GLY A 30 -12.66 3.95 -2.01
N SER A 31 -12.23 2.69 -1.89
CA SER A 31 -12.14 1.99 -0.61
C SER A 31 -11.15 2.67 0.34
N ALA A 32 -10.01 3.15 -0.20
CA ALA A 32 -9.02 3.90 0.58
C ALA A 32 -9.64 5.16 1.21
N ARG A 33 -10.43 5.91 0.45
CA ARG A 33 -11.13 7.09 0.95
C ARG A 33 -12.12 6.74 2.06
N MET A 34 -12.91 5.69 1.89
CA MET A 34 -13.89 5.26 2.88
C MET A 34 -13.24 4.83 4.18
N VAL A 35 -12.19 4.04 4.10
CA VAL A 35 -11.44 3.55 5.28
C VAL A 35 -10.73 4.71 5.99
N ALA A 36 -10.13 5.64 5.24
CA ALA A 36 -9.52 6.83 5.82
C ALA A 36 -10.56 7.73 6.53
N GLN A 37 -11.72 7.96 5.93
CA GLN A 37 -12.82 8.73 6.52
C GLN A 37 -13.37 8.06 7.79
N ALA A 38 -13.33 6.74 7.87
CA ALA A 38 -13.73 6.00 9.07
C ALA A 38 -12.73 6.13 10.22
N GLY A 39 -11.59 6.81 10.02
CA GLY A 39 -10.62 7.12 11.08
C GLY A 39 -9.39 6.24 11.10
N ALA A 40 -9.11 5.51 10.02
CA ALA A 40 -7.89 4.72 9.92
C ALA A 40 -6.64 5.60 10.08
N LYS A 41 -5.62 5.06 10.75
CA LYS A 41 -4.34 5.75 10.98
C LYS A 41 -3.29 5.41 9.92
N ALA A 42 -3.50 4.35 9.18
CA ALA A 42 -2.70 3.91 8.04
C ALA A 42 -3.59 3.11 7.10
N LEU A 43 -3.16 2.94 5.85
CA LEU A 43 -3.86 2.13 4.87
C LEU A 43 -2.98 0.96 4.45
N ALA A 44 -3.60 -0.18 4.20
CA ALA A 44 -2.91 -1.38 3.72
C ALA A 44 -3.71 -2.00 2.58
N THR A 45 -3.04 -2.45 1.53
CA THR A 45 -3.71 -3.19 0.46
C THR A 45 -3.76 -4.69 0.77
N GLY A 46 -4.68 -5.40 0.14
CA GLY A 46 -4.70 -6.86 0.09
C GLY A 46 -4.57 -7.31 -1.36
N SER A 47 -3.63 -8.19 -1.66
CA SER A 47 -3.34 -8.62 -3.04
C SER A 47 -4.54 -9.28 -3.71
N TRP A 48 -5.27 -10.10 -2.96
CA TRP A 48 -6.47 -10.79 -3.47
C TRP A 48 -7.54 -9.78 -3.93
N SER A 49 -7.87 -8.82 -3.08
CA SER A 49 -8.91 -7.82 -3.39
C SER A 49 -8.48 -6.88 -4.51
N VAL A 50 -7.21 -6.50 -4.57
CA VAL A 50 -6.65 -5.70 -5.68
C VAL A 50 -6.75 -6.48 -6.99
N ALA A 51 -6.32 -7.73 -7.01
CA ALA A 51 -6.40 -8.59 -8.19
C ALA A 51 -7.85 -8.74 -8.66
N MET A 52 -8.75 -9.10 -7.76
CA MET A 52 -10.17 -9.29 -8.08
C MET A 52 -10.82 -8.02 -8.62
N ALA A 53 -10.51 -6.86 -8.08
CA ALA A 53 -11.01 -5.58 -8.56
C ALA A 53 -10.54 -5.26 -9.99
N HIS A 54 -9.44 -5.85 -10.44
CA HIS A 54 -8.89 -5.71 -11.79
C HIS A 54 -9.20 -6.89 -12.72
N GLY A 55 -9.95 -7.90 -12.25
CA GLY A 55 -10.34 -9.06 -13.04
C GLY A 55 -9.27 -10.15 -13.15
N TYR A 56 -8.37 -10.23 -12.18
CA TYR A 56 -7.32 -11.25 -12.10
C TYR A 56 -7.49 -12.12 -10.87
N ASP A 57 -6.97 -13.35 -10.95
CA ASP A 57 -6.84 -14.22 -9.79
C ASP A 57 -5.64 -13.76 -8.93
N ASP A 58 -5.61 -14.20 -7.65
CA ASP A 58 -4.49 -13.94 -6.75
C ASP A 58 -3.25 -14.74 -7.19
N GLY A 59 -2.07 -14.37 -6.71
CA GLY A 59 -0.82 -15.07 -7.00
C GLY A 59 0.03 -14.42 -8.10
N GLU A 60 0.08 -13.08 -8.13
CA GLU A 60 0.85 -12.28 -9.10
C GLU A 60 0.36 -12.42 -10.56
N GLU A 61 -0.90 -12.81 -10.75
CA GLU A 61 -1.53 -12.82 -12.07
C GLU A 61 -1.77 -11.39 -12.59
N ILE A 62 -2.03 -10.44 -11.71
CA ILE A 62 -2.17 -9.04 -12.08
C ILE A 62 -0.81 -8.44 -12.48
N PRO A 63 -0.71 -7.77 -13.65
CA PRO A 63 0.53 -7.12 -14.06
C PRO A 63 1.02 -6.07 -13.07
N LEU A 64 2.33 -6.02 -12.82
CA LEU A 64 2.96 -5.07 -11.91
C LEU A 64 2.57 -3.62 -12.23
N GLU A 65 2.46 -3.25 -13.50
CA GLU A 65 2.07 -1.88 -13.90
C GLU A 65 0.70 -1.47 -13.35
N LEU A 66 -0.26 -2.41 -13.31
CA LEU A 66 -1.58 -2.13 -12.74
C LEU A 66 -1.52 -2.02 -11.23
N VAL A 67 -0.70 -2.83 -10.56
CA VAL A 67 -0.47 -2.74 -9.11
C VAL A 67 0.11 -1.38 -8.75
N ILE A 68 1.14 -0.94 -9.45
CA ILE A 68 1.80 0.36 -9.22
C ILE A 68 0.82 1.51 -9.47
N THR A 69 0.11 1.51 -10.59
CA THR A 69 -0.87 2.55 -10.91
C THR A 69 -1.98 2.63 -9.85
N ASN A 70 -2.47 1.48 -9.39
CA ASN A 70 -3.47 1.43 -8.33
C ASN A 70 -2.92 1.97 -7.01
N LEU A 71 -1.69 1.61 -6.65
CA LEU A 71 -1.00 2.12 -5.46
C LEU A 71 -0.86 3.64 -5.51
N GLU A 72 -0.44 4.21 -6.63
CA GLU A 72 -0.34 5.66 -6.81
C GLU A 72 -1.66 6.38 -6.57
N ARG A 73 -2.76 5.79 -7.01
CA ARG A 73 -4.12 6.33 -6.78
C ARG A 73 -4.50 6.29 -5.29
N ILE A 74 -4.18 5.19 -4.62
CA ILE A 74 -4.41 5.04 -3.17
C ILE A 74 -3.56 6.06 -2.40
N VAL A 75 -2.28 6.19 -2.72
CA VAL A 75 -1.37 7.16 -2.10
C VAL A 75 -1.86 8.59 -2.31
N ARG A 76 -2.39 8.91 -3.48
CA ARG A 76 -2.98 10.22 -3.76
C ARG A 76 -4.14 10.52 -2.81
N VAL A 77 -5.03 9.56 -2.60
CA VAL A 77 -6.12 9.70 -1.62
C VAL A 77 -5.56 9.87 -0.21
N ALA A 78 -4.63 9.02 0.20
CA ALA A 78 -4.00 9.09 1.52
C ALA A 78 -3.36 10.45 1.79
N SER A 79 -2.75 11.06 0.78
CA SER A 79 -2.12 12.38 0.90
C SER A 79 -3.13 13.50 1.17
N THR A 80 -4.35 13.38 0.69
CA THR A 80 -5.44 14.35 0.95
C THR A 80 -6.17 14.09 2.26
N MET A 81 -5.91 12.96 2.91
CA MET A 81 -6.56 12.51 4.13
C MET A 81 -5.62 12.53 5.35
N GLY A 82 -4.74 13.54 5.43
CA GLY A 82 -3.76 13.68 6.52
C GLY A 82 -2.45 12.97 6.26
N SER A 83 -2.13 12.69 5.01
CA SER A 83 -0.87 12.02 4.59
C SER A 83 -0.66 10.67 5.28
N LEU A 84 -1.71 9.85 5.29
CA LEU A 84 -1.67 8.54 5.92
C LEU A 84 -0.57 7.64 5.31
N PRO A 85 0.15 6.88 6.13
CA PRO A 85 1.05 5.85 5.61
C PRO A 85 0.27 4.79 4.83
N VAL A 86 0.84 4.31 3.73
CA VAL A 86 0.27 3.24 2.91
C VAL A 86 1.26 2.09 2.81
N THR A 87 0.83 0.87 3.13
CA THR A 87 1.60 -0.35 2.91
C THR A 87 0.97 -1.19 1.81
N LEU A 88 1.80 -1.93 1.09
CA LEU A 88 1.38 -2.75 -0.04
C LEU A 88 1.62 -4.24 0.27
N ASP A 89 0.59 -5.06 0.12
CA ASP A 89 0.76 -6.50 -0.01
C ASP A 89 1.38 -6.78 -1.38
N PHE A 90 2.68 -7.08 -1.40
CA PHE A 90 3.46 -7.23 -2.63
C PHE A 90 3.72 -8.68 -3.01
N GLU A 91 3.02 -9.61 -2.38
CA GLU A 91 3.07 -11.05 -2.68
C GLU A 91 4.51 -11.59 -2.59
N THR A 92 5.08 -12.10 -3.67
CA THR A 92 6.45 -12.62 -3.68
C THR A 92 7.47 -11.61 -4.21
N GLY A 93 7.04 -10.40 -4.57
CA GLY A 93 7.91 -9.28 -4.91
C GLY A 93 8.14 -9.04 -6.41
N TYR A 94 7.37 -9.73 -7.27
CA TYR A 94 7.44 -9.52 -8.73
C TYR A 94 8.86 -9.63 -9.29
N GLY A 95 9.51 -10.74 -9.01
CA GLY A 95 10.85 -11.03 -9.52
C GLY A 95 11.27 -12.46 -9.22
N SER A 96 12.20 -12.99 -10.02
CA SER A 96 12.74 -14.34 -9.87
C SER A 96 14.09 -14.37 -9.14
N THR A 97 14.71 -13.21 -8.99
CA THR A 97 16.00 -13.03 -8.30
C THR A 97 15.90 -11.91 -7.27
N ALA A 98 16.83 -11.88 -6.33
CA ALA A 98 16.89 -10.81 -5.33
C ALA A 98 17.04 -9.42 -6.00
N ALA A 99 17.80 -9.32 -7.08
CA ALA A 99 17.97 -8.07 -7.82
C ALA A 99 16.65 -7.60 -8.48
N GLU A 100 15.92 -8.52 -9.08
CA GLU A 100 14.61 -8.22 -9.72
C GLU A 100 13.58 -7.80 -8.67
N VAL A 101 13.48 -8.52 -7.54
CA VAL A 101 12.61 -8.17 -6.43
C VAL A 101 12.97 -6.79 -5.87
N GLY A 102 14.26 -6.51 -5.70
CA GLY A 102 14.75 -5.20 -5.27
C GLY A 102 14.35 -4.07 -6.21
N ALA A 103 14.46 -4.28 -7.52
CA ALA A 103 14.05 -3.32 -8.54
C ALA A 103 12.53 -3.07 -8.50
N SER A 104 11.74 -4.13 -8.40
CA SER A 104 10.27 -4.02 -8.27
C SER A 104 9.87 -3.31 -6.99
N PHE A 105 10.52 -3.62 -5.87
CA PHE A 105 10.26 -2.97 -4.58
C PHE A 105 10.63 -1.49 -4.59
N THR A 106 11.70 -1.10 -5.27
CA THR A 106 12.05 0.32 -5.45
C THR A 106 10.90 1.08 -6.09
N ARG A 107 10.24 0.52 -7.09
CA ARG A 107 9.08 1.13 -7.74
C ARG A 107 7.90 1.31 -6.78
N VAL A 108 7.70 0.38 -5.87
CA VAL A 108 6.66 0.48 -4.82
C VAL A 108 6.95 1.68 -3.90
N LEU A 109 8.20 1.84 -3.47
CA LEU A 109 8.59 2.98 -2.63
C LEU A 109 8.48 4.32 -3.39
N GLU A 110 8.87 4.35 -4.66
CA GLU A 110 8.75 5.53 -5.52
C GLU A 110 7.28 5.91 -5.74
N ALA A 111 6.37 4.95 -5.80
CA ALA A 111 4.92 5.18 -5.88
C ALA A 111 4.34 5.74 -4.57
N GLY A 112 5.10 5.72 -3.48
CA GLY A 112 4.77 6.38 -2.21
C GLY A 112 4.35 5.47 -1.06
N ALA A 113 4.44 4.16 -1.22
CA ALA A 113 4.26 3.24 -0.09
C ALA A 113 5.41 3.36 0.91
N VAL A 114 5.15 3.03 2.16
CA VAL A 114 6.15 3.02 3.23
C VAL A 114 6.74 1.63 3.49
N GLY A 115 6.14 0.63 2.88
CA GLY A 115 6.58 -0.76 2.96
C GLY A 115 5.57 -1.69 2.33
#